data_0b2d5cf81e835e2d600c88c852773354
#
_entry.id   0b2d5cf81e835e2d600c88c852773354
#
_cell.length_a   1.000
_cell.length_b   1.000
_cell.length_c   1.000
_cell.angle_alpha   90.00
_cell.angle_beta   90.00
_cell.angle_gamma   90.00
#
_symmetry.space_group_name_H-M   'P 1'
#
loop_
_entity.id
_entity.type
_entity.pdbx_description
1 polymer ?
#
loop_
_entity_poly.entity_id
_entity_poly.type
_entity_poly.pdbx_seq_one_letter_code
_entity_poly.pdbx_strand_id
1 'polypeptide(L)'
;MSFGLQSAQVQGTPYLTNLTYSLAMEQGWLALRLAPVMPVNAESTTFWAKTFAYGRTDGDVSQDGLSPSPSSAPPLSTGTFAVSPKSHSSILTERMKQNAMRSPTGFKALEESYASWPASILAMNLEKALHTLMTTTGTYFGASQYTDLSTSASLQFDSHATSNPLATVIQYCRAIQAVSGLPRKALTITMGRAVYDVLLQHPALADRIKYIRSTLQRDLSESDIAGFFGVKEVLVGDVIEVTSPPGITETSSFTWGKDLYISYVD
;
A
#
# COMPACT_ATOMS: atom_id res chain seq x y z
N MET A 1 -21.34 31.28 -20.68
CA MET A 1 -21.59 31.41 -19.22
C MET A 1 -20.51 30.62 -18.49
N SER A 2 -19.57 31.36 -17.89
CA SER A 2 -18.49 30.77 -17.12
C SER A 2 -19.02 30.39 -15.75
N PHE A 3 -19.13 29.11 -15.46
CA PHE A 3 -19.34 28.64 -14.08
C PHE A 3 -18.02 28.78 -13.34
N GLY A 4 -17.79 29.97 -12.80
CA GLY A 4 -16.75 30.16 -11.81
C GLY A 4 -17.14 29.40 -10.55
N LEU A 5 -16.53 28.25 -10.36
CA LEU A 5 -16.50 27.59 -9.05
C LEU A 5 -15.88 28.56 -8.07
N GLN A 6 -16.70 29.11 -7.17
CA GLN A 6 -16.23 29.97 -6.11
C GLN A 6 -15.30 29.14 -5.21
N SER A 7 -14.01 29.36 -5.36
CA SER A 7 -12.95 28.75 -4.54
C SER A 7 -13.12 28.98 -3.02
N ALA A 8 -14.01 29.88 -2.63
CA ALA A 8 -14.35 30.18 -1.24
C ALA A 8 -15.17 29.09 -0.52
N GLN A 9 -15.84 28.18 -1.25
CA GLN A 9 -16.64 27.12 -0.62
C GLN A 9 -15.88 25.83 -0.37
N VAL A 10 -14.66 25.69 -0.89
CA VAL A 10 -13.80 24.50 -0.72
C VAL A 10 -12.77 24.68 0.41
N GLN A 11 -12.61 25.88 0.92
CA GLN A 11 -11.78 26.11 2.09
C GLN A 11 -12.55 25.67 3.35
N GLY A 12 -12.52 24.35 3.62
CA GLY A 12 -12.78 23.86 4.95
C GLY A 12 -11.88 24.62 5.94
N THR A 13 -12.38 24.89 7.14
CA THR A 13 -11.56 25.54 8.16
C THR A 13 -10.23 24.75 8.26
N PRO A 14 -9.06 25.40 8.32
CA PRO A 14 -7.76 24.71 8.37
C PRO A 14 -7.69 23.65 9.47
N TYR A 15 -8.44 23.84 10.53
CA TYR A 15 -8.60 22.91 11.64
C TYR A 15 -9.25 21.57 11.18
N LEU A 16 -10.35 21.64 10.44
CA LEU A 16 -11.05 20.44 9.96
C LEU A 16 -10.22 19.70 8.91
N THR A 17 -9.51 20.40 8.05
CA THR A 17 -8.60 19.78 7.08
C THR A 17 -7.45 19.06 7.77
N ASN A 18 -6.83 19.67 8.77
CA ASN A 18 -5.76 19.03 9.54
C ASN A 18 -6.28 17.84 10.37
N LEU A 19 -7.48 17.95 10.95
CA LEU A 19 -8.12 16.87 11.68
C LEU A 19 -8.40 15.67 10.78
N THR A 20 -8.93 15.89 9.58
CA THR A 20 -9.21 14.80 8.63
C THR A 20 -7.93 14.11 8.16
N TYR A 21 -6.85 14.88 7.97
CA TYR A 21 -5.55 14.32 7.59
C TYR A 21 -4.92 13.51 8.73
N SER A 22 -4.95 14.00 9.97
CA SER A 22 -4.41 13.30 11.12
C SER A 22 -5.16 11.99 11.39
N LEU A 23 -6.49 12.00 11.31
CA LEU A 23 -7.32 10.81 11.48
C LEU A 23 -7.04 9.74 10.40
N ALA A 24 -6.81 10.16 9.16
CA ALA A 24 -6.44 9.24 8.10
C ALA A 24 -5.07 8.57 8.36
N MET A 25 -4.13 9.27 9.01
CA MET A 25 -2.82 8.74 9.35
C MET A 25 -2.83 7.84 10.60
N GLU A 26 -3.69 8.13 11.59
CA GLU A 26 -3.76 7.38 12.85
C GLU A 26 -4.37 5.97 12.70
N GLN A 27 -5.20 5.73 11.70
CA GLN A 27 -5.89 4.45 11.50
C GLN A 27 -5.06 3.35 10.82
N GLY A 28 -3.74 3.58 10.65
CA GLY A 28 -2.86 2.55 10.08
C GLY A 28 -3.08 2.25 8.60
N TRP A 29 -3.60 3.21 7.84
CA TRP A 29 -3.80 3.08 6.40
C TRP A 29 -2.48 2.86 5.67
N LEU A 30 -2.41 1.82 4.86
CA LEU A 30 -1.22 1.46 4.11
C LEU A 30 -1.09 2.21 2.78
N ALA A 31 -2.21 2.68 2.22
CA ALA A 31 -2.23 3.28 0.89
C ALA A 31 -1.24 4.44 0.74
N LEU A 32 -1.16 5.34 1.72
CA LEU A 32 -0.24 6.48 1.69
C LEU A 32 1.23 6.10 1.94
N ARG A 33 1.47 4.94 2.58
CA ARG A 33 2.84 4.41 2.78
C ARG A 33 3.35 3.69 1.54
N LEU A 34 2.46 3.00 0.81
CA LEU A 34 2.78 2.23 -0.39
C LEU A 34 2.83 3.09 -1.65
N ALA A 35 1.93 4.06 -1.74
CA ALA A 35 1.81 4.97 -2.87
C ALA A 35 1.95 6.41 -2.38
N PRO A 36 3.18 6.96 -2.32
CA PRO A 36 3.40 8.33 -1.89
C PRO A 36 2.69 9.31 -2.83
N VAL A 37 2.13 10.37 -2.26
CA VAL A 37 1.39 11.39 -3.01
C VAL A 37 2.36 12.25 -3.81
N MET A 38 2.19 12.29 -5.12
CA MET A 38 2.94 13.17 -6.02
C MET A 38 2.05 14.33 -6.48
N PRO A 39 2.44 15.60 -6.23
CA PRO A 39 1.70 16.74 -6.76
C PRO A 39 1.85 16.81 -8.28
N VAL A 40 0.74 16.96 -8.99
CA VAL A 40 0.71 17.08 -10.46
C VAL A 40 0.00 18.37 -10.86
N ASN A 41 0.49 19.01 -11.92
CA ASN A 41 -0.06 20.28 -12.43
C ASN A 41 -1.13 20.08 -13.52
N ALA A 42 -1.34 18.85 -13.98
CA ALA A 42 -2.30 18.50 -15.03
C ALA A 42 -3.09 17.25 -14.63
N GLU A 43 -4.36 17.20 -15.03
CA GLU A 43 -5.24 16.05 -14.78
C GLU A 43 -4.81 14.79 -15.54
N SER A 44 -4.14 14.94 -16.67
CA SER A 44 -3.55 13.84 -17.42
C SER A 44 -2.24 14.28 -18.08
N THR A 45 -1.22 13.44 -18.00
CA THR A 45 0.05 13.67 -18.68
C THR A 45 0.81 12.37 -18.86
N THR A 46 1.93 12.44 -19.59
CA THR A 46 2.86 11.33 -19.76
C THR A 46 4.02 11.45 -18.80
N PHE A 47 4.51 10.33 -18.30
CA PHE A 47 5.75 10.26 -17.51
C PHE A 47 6.75 9.29 -18.15
N TRP A 48 8.01 9.49 -17.84
CA TRP A 48 9.12 8.67 -18.33
C TRP A 48 9.50 7.63 -17.29
N ALA A 49 9.49 6.36 -17.67
CA ALA A 49 9.95 5.26 -16.84
C ALA A 49 11.32 4.77 -17.32
N LYS A 50 12.26 4.60 -16.39
CA LYS A 50 13.59 4.04 -16.65
C LYS A 50 13.53 2.53 -16.47
N THR A 51 14.14 1.79 -17.40
CA THR A 51 14.34 0.35 -17.27
C THR A 51 15.69 0.03 -16.65
N PHE A 52 15.84 -1.14 -16.02
CA PHE A 52 17.13 -1.59 -15.45
C PHE A 52 18.20 -1.87 -16.50
N ALA A 53 17.92 -1.68 -17.79
CA ALA A 53 18.91 -1.78 -18.85
C ALA A 53 20.16 -0.87 -18.64
N TYR A 54 20.08 0.08 -17.69
CA TYR A 54 21.24 0.86 -17.21
C TYR A 54 22.25 0.04 -16.39
N GLY A 55 21.89 -1.13 -15.90
CA GLY A 55 22.77 -2.00 -15.10
C GLY A 55 23.81 -2.79 -15.91
N ARG A 56 24.12 -2.36 -17.16
CA ARG A 56 25.16 -2.98 -17.98
C ARG A 56 26.55 -2.56 -17.50
N THR A 57 27.47 -3.52 -17.56
CA THR A 57 28.88 -3.30 -17.23
C THR A 57 29.73 -3.13 -18.47
N ASP A 58 29.19 -2.51 -19.52
CA ASP A 58 29.88 -2.26 -20.79
C ASP A 58 30.89 -1.10 -20.59
N GLY A 59 32.03 -1.43 -20.07
CA GLY A 59 33.16 -0.51 -19.95
C GLY A 59 34.27 -0.94 -20.90
N ASP A 60 34.58 -0.12 -21.91
CA ASP A 60 35.76 -0.34 -22.78
C ASP A 60 37.02 0.17 -22.08
N VAL A 61 38.09 -0.57 -22.24
CA VAL A 61 39.41 -0.09 -21.85
C VAL A 61 39.77 1.09 -22.77
N SER A 62 39.87 2.29 -22.19
CA SER A 62 40.30 3.48 -22.91
C SER A 62 41.77 3.33 -23.24
N GLN A 63 42.10 3.33 -24.53
CA GLN A 63 43.48 3.46 -25.00
C GLN A 63 43.83 4.96 -25.17
N ASP A 64 45.03 5.33 -24.75
CA ASP A 64 45.52 6.72 -24.90
C ASP A 64 45.38 7.22 -26.33
N GLY A 65 44.65 8.32 -26.50
CA GLY A 65 44.47 8.99 -27.80
C GLY A 65 43.23 8.56 -28.60
N LEU A 66 42.42 7.62 -28.12
CA LEU A 66 41.17 7.22 -28.75
C LEU A 66 39.94 7.80 -27.98
N SER A 67 38.99 8.32 -28.75
CA SER A 67 37.69 8.68 -28.16
C SER A 67 36.99 7.44 -27.59
N PRO A 68 36.42 7.52 -26.40
CA PRO A 68 35.65 6.40 -25.85
C PRO A 68 34.47 6.07 -26.77
N SER A 69 34.17 4.77 -26.92
CA SER A 69 33.04 4.33 -27.74
C SER A 69 31.72 4.80 -27.12
N PRO A 70 30.84 5.44 -27.90
CA PRO A 70 29.57 5.90 -27.39
C PRO A 70 28.67 4.68 -27.05
N SER A 71 28.29 4.54 -25.79
CA SER A 71 27.25 3.57 -25.41
C SER A 71 25.88 4.14 -25.78
N SER A 72 25.01 3.32 -26.36
CA SER A 72 23.63 3.72 -26.62
C SER A 72 22.89 3.86 -25.30
N ALA A 73 22.25 5.01 -25.09
CA ALA A 73 21.36 5.18 -23.92
C ALA A 73 20.21 4.15 -23.96
N PRO A 74 19.88 3.51 -22.84
CA PRO A 74 18.76 2.58 -22.81
C PRO A 74 17.45 3.32 -23.12
N PRO A 75 16.50 2.66 -23.81
CA PRO A 75 15.25 3.28 -24.18
C PRO A 75 14.44 3.64 -22.94
N LEU A 76 13.93 4.86 -22.90
CA LEU A 76 12.96 5.31 -21.91
C LEU A 76 11.58 4.84 -22.36
N SER A 77 10.83 4.19 -21.48
CA SER A 77 9.41 3.90 -21.71
C SER A 77 8.55 5.08 -21.24
N THR A 78 7.43 5.30 -21.91
CA THR A 78 6.45 6.32 -21.51
C THR A 78 5.23 5.65 -20.93
N GLY A 79 4.77 6.13 -19.77
CA GLY A 79 3.48 5.81 -19.21
C GLY A 79 2.56 7.03 -19.24
N THR A 80 1.26 6.82 -19.20
CA THR A 80 0.25 7.87 -19.09
C THR A 80 -0.51 7.71 -17.78
N PHE A 81 -0.88 8.82 -17.16
CA PHE A 81 -1.78 8.80 -16.01
C PHE A 81 -2.94 9.77 -16.23
N ALA A 82 -4.05 9.48 -15.58
CA ALA A 82 -5.20 10.37 -15.47
C ALA A 82 -5.69 10.41 -14.02
N VAL A 83 -5.94 11.61 -13.50
CA VAL A 83 -6.40 11.82 -12.14
C VAL A 83 -7.90 12.06 -12.16
N SER A 84 -8.64 11.28 -11.38
CA SER A 84 -10.08 11.47 -11.18
C SER A 84 -10.33 12.01 -9.78
N PRO A 85 -10.92 13.21 -9.63
CA PRO A 85 -11.23 13.75 -8.31
C PRO A 85 -12.29 12.89 -7.62
N LYS A 86 -12.05 12.55 -6.36
CA LYS A 86 -13.02 11.87 -5.51
C LYS A 86 -13.41 12.77 -4.37
N SER A 87 -14.70 12.90 -4.11
CA SER A 87 -15.23 13.71 -3.02
C SER A 87 -16.32 12.94 -2.26
N HIS A 88 -16.41 13.17 -0.98
CA HIS A 88 -17.48 12.69 -0.13
C HIS A 88 -17.91 13.81 0.80
N SER A 89 -19.20 13.91 1.10
CA SER A 89 -19.74 14.97 1.95
C SER A 89 -20.72 14.40 2.97
N SER A 90 -20.78 14.99 4.14
CA SER A 90 -21.80 14.75 5.14
C SER A 90 -22.66 16.00 5.31
N ILE A 91 -23.95 15.81 5.53
CA ILE A 91 -24.90 16.92 5.70
C ILE A 91 -25.26 17.04 7.18
N LEU A 92 -24.87 18.15 7.79
CA LEU A 92 -25.26 18.52 9.14
C LEU A 92 -26.46 19.46 9.07
N THR A 93 -27.65 18.96 9.45
CA THR A 93 -28.89 19.75 9.41
C THR A 93 -28.93 20.76 10.56
N GLU A 94 -29.60 21.89 10.35
CA GLU A 94 -29.76 22.94 11.37
C GLU A 94 -30.46 22.40 12.64
N ARG A 95 -31.42 21.50 12.47
CA ARG A 95 -32.06 20.83 13.59
C ARG A 95 -31.08 20.02 14.47
N MET A 96 -30.13 19.33 13.84
CA MET A 96 -29.08 18.59 14.55
C MET A 96 -28.16 19.54 15.32
N LYS A 97 -27.77 20.65 14.70
CA LYS A 97 -26.96 21.71 15.35
C LYS A 97 -27.65 22.27 16.58
N GLN A 98 -28.93 22.66 16.45
CA GLN A 98 -29.69 23.19 17.56
C GLN A 98 -29.88 22.18 18.70
N ASN A 99 -30.09 20.91 18.39
CA ASN A 99 -30.16 19.86 19.41
C ASN A 99 -28.81 19.65 20.10
N ALA A 100 -27.71 19.69 19.36
CA ALA A 100 -26.36 19.55 19.91
C ALA A 100 -25.95 20.74 20.79
N MET A 101 -26.37 21.95 20.46
CA MET A 101 -26.12 23.15 21.28
C MET A 101 -26.76 23.11 22.67
N ARG A 102 -27.77 22.27 22.88
CA ARG A 102 -28.40 22.05 24.20
C ARG A 102 -27.56 21.18 25.13
N SER A 103 -26.54 20.48 24.59
CA SER A 103 -25.62 19.66 25.38
C SER A 103 -24.29 20.42 25.59
N PRO A 104 -23.68 20.38 26.78
CA PRO A 104 -22.45 21.12 27.08
C PRO A 104 -21.25 20.81 26.19
N THR A 105 -21.20 19.60 25.64
CA THR A 105 -20.11 19.14 24.78
C THR A 105 -20.56 18.81 23.35
N GLY A 106 -21.88 18.98 23.07
CA GLY A 106 -22.51 18.30 21.93
C GLY A 106 -22.15 18.89 20.58
N PHE A 107 -22.05 20.23 20.46
CA PHE A 107 -21.88 20.81 19.14
C PHE A 107 -20.51 20.52 18.55
N LYS A 108 -19.44 20.69 19.30
CA LYS A 108 -18.09 20.42 18.84
C LYS A 108 -17.85 18.94 18.51
N ALA A 109 -18.30 18.05 19.38
CA ALA A 109 -18.21 16.61 19.16
C ALA A 109 -19.00 16.16 17.92
N LEU A 110 -20.19 16.76 17.70
CA LEU A 110 -20.98 16.49 16.51
C LEU A 110 -20.28 16.96 15.25
N GLU A 111 -19.71 18.17 15.23
CA GLU A 111 -18.99 18.73 14.10
C GLU A 111 -17.75 17.90 13.77
N GLU A 112 -16.97 17.51 14.78
CA GLU A 112 -15.81 16.62 14.62
C GLU A 112 -16.21 15.26 14.06
N SER A 113 -17.29 14.65 14.55
CA SER A 113 -17.80 13.37 14.06
C SER A 113 -18.26 13.45 12.60
N TYR A 114 -18.98 14.53 12.22
CA TYR A 114 -19.43 14.73 10.85
C TYR A 114 -18.30 15.11 9.87
N ALA A 115 -17.19 15.63 10.37
CA ALA A 115 -16.01 15.89 9.57
C ALA A 115 -15.13 14.63 9.41
N SER A 116 -14.98 13.85 10.47
CA SER A 116 -14.13 12.64 10.47
C SER A 116 -14.70 11.51 9.61
N TRP A 117 -16.02 11.34 9.60
CA TRP A 117 -16.67 10.26 8.86
C TRP A 117 -16.43 10.30 7.34
N PRO A 118 -16.62 11.42 6.61
CA PRO A 118 -16.26 11.50 5.19
C PRO A 118 -14.78 11.25 4.92
N ALA A 119 -13.90 11.70 5.81
CA ALA A 119 -12.48 11.47 5.69
C ALA A 119 -12.11 9.99 5.77
N SER A 120 -12.69 9.28 6.74
CA SER A 120 -12.50 7.83 6.89
C SER A 120 -12.99 7.05 5.66
N ILE A 121 -14.14 7.45 5.10
CA ILE A 121 -14.66 6.84 3.87
C ILE A 121 -13.72 7.09 2.68
N LEU A 122 -13.20 8.30 2.53
CA LEU A 122 -12.25 8.61 1.44
C LEU A 122 -10.94 7.83 1.59
N ALA A 123 -10.41 7.71 2.81
CA ALA A 123 -9.21 6.93 3.09
C ALA A 123 -9.45 5.43 2.80
N MET A 124 -10.59 4.88 3.24
CA MET A 124 -10.97 3.49 2.94
C MET A 124 -11.12 3.25 1.43
N ASN A 125 -11.73 4.18 0.71
CA ASN A 125 -11.84 4.11 -0.75
C ASN A 125 -10.48 4.16 -1.44
N LEU A 126 -9.52 4.92 -0.92
CA LEU A 126 -8.16 4.96 -1.42
C LEU A 126 -7.45 3.63 -1.20
N GLU A 127 -7.57 3.07 0.00
CA GLU A 127 -7.03 1.76 0.37
C GLU A 127 -7.57 0.65 -0.55
N LYS A 128 -8.89 0.61 -0.70
CA LYS A 128 -9.56 -0.35 -1.58
C LYS A 128 -9.18 -0.19 -3.04
N ALA A 129 -9.07 1.06 -3.52
CA ALA A 129 -8.66 1.35 -4.88
C ALA A 129 -7.22 0.88 -5.14
N LEU A 130 -6.30 1.11 -4.19
CA LEU A 130 -4.93 0.63 -4.29
C LEU A 130 -4.88 -0.90 -4.30
N HIS A 131 -5.57 -1.57 -3.37
CA HIS A 131 -5.65 -3.02 -3.33
C HIS A 131 -6.21 -3.58 -4.66
N THR A 132 -7.32 -3.03 -5.15
CA THR A 132 -7.91 -3.45 -6.44
C THR A 132 -6.93 -3.26 -7.59
N LEU A 133 -6.18 -2.15 -7.60
CA LEU A 133 -5.17 -1.87 -8.60
C LEU A 133 -4.05 -2.93 -8.58
N MET A 134 -3.61 -3.31 -7.39
CA MET A 134 -2.54 -4.29 -7.19
C MET A 134 -2.99 -5.74 -7.49
N THR A 135 -4.27 -6.06 -7.29
CA THR A 135 -4.84 -7.39 -7.59
C THR A 135 -5.24 -7.56 -9.05
N THR A 136 -5.50 -6.46 -9.78
CA THR A 136 -5.94 -6.55 -11.17
C THR A 136 -4.77 -6.92 -12.07
N THR A 137 -4.71 -8.19 -12.44
CA THR A 137 -3.71 -8.73 -13.38
C THR A 137 -3.89 -8.13 -14.77
N GLY A 138 -2.79 -7.76 -15.40
CA GLY A 138 -2.78 -7.25 -16.77
C GLY A 138 -2.83 -5.74 -16.92
N THR A 139 -3.15 -4.97 -15.87
CA THR A 139 -3.14 -3.50 -15.92
C THR A 139 -1.80 -2.92 -15.52
N TYR A 140 -1.26 -3.34 -14.38
CA TYR A 140 0.05 -2.89 -13.86
C TYR A 140 1.07 -4.01 -13.77
N PHE A 141 0.60 -5.24 -13.51
CA PHE A 141 1.44 -6.41 -13.37
C PHE A 141 1.23 -7.33 -14.59
N GLY A 142 2.29 -7.63 -15.29
CA GLY A 142 2.26 -8.68 -16.31
C GLY A 142 1.96 -10.05 -15.70
N ALA A 143 1.49 -10.99 -16.50
CA ALA A 143 1.18 -12.35 -16.04
C ALA A 143 2.36 -13.07 -15.33
N SER A 144 3.59 -12.66 -15.63
CA SER A 144 4.81 -13.18 -14.99
C SER A 144 5.09 -12.61 -13.60
N GLN A 145 4.37 -11.56 -13.19
CA GLN A 145 4.54 -10.86 -11.91
C GLN A 145 3.49 -11.26 -10.87
N TYR A 146 2.55 -12.09 -11.27
CA TYR A 146 1.50 -12.66 -10.42
C TYR A 146 1.65 -14.16 -10.32
N THR A 147 1.47 -14.70 -9.14
CA THR A 147 1.43 -16.15 -8.91
C THR A 147 0.27 -16.49 -7.99
N ASP A 148 -0.61 -17.34 -8.46
CA ASP A 148 -1.67 -17.91 -7.64
C ASP A 148 -1.13 -19.08 -6.82
N LEU A 149 -0.95 -18.88 -5.53
CA LEU A 149 -0.47 -19.90 -4.60
C LEU A 149 -1.54 -20.94 -4.27
N SER A 150 -2.82 -20.68 -4.61
CA SER A 150 -3.91 -21.62 -4.35
C SER A 150 -3.86 -22.89 -5.20
N THR A 151 -3.12 -22.84 -6.30
CA THR A 151 -2.99 -23.94 -7.26
C THR A 151 -2.20 -25.16 -6.75
N SER A 152 -1.39 -24.99 -5.70
CA SER A 152 -0.57 -26.05 -5.14
C SER A 152 -0.49 -25.97 -3.62
N ALA A 153 -0.82 -27.07 -2.93
CA ALA A 153 -0.74 -27.15 -1.47
C ALA A 153 0.68 -26.87 -0.92
N SER A 154 1.72 -27.15 -1.69
CA SER A 154 3.11 -26.86 -1.28
C SER A 154 3.44 -25.37 -1.29
N LEU A 155 2.63 -24.54 -1.93
CA LEU A 155 2.79 -23.09 -2.00
C LEU A 155 1.89 -22.35 -1.02
N GLN A 156 0.79 -22.98 -0.58
CA GLN A 156 -0.16 -22.38 0.37
C GLN A 156 0.46 -22.32 1.77
N PHE A 157 0.49 -21.14 2.38
CA PHE A 157 1.13 -20.93 3.67
C PHE A 157 0.40 -21.58 4.85
N ASP A 158 -0.88 -21.89 4.70
CA ASP A 158 -1.66 -22.66 5.68
C ASP A 158 -1.36 -24.16 5.66
N SER A 159 -0.68 -24.64 4.63
CA SER A 159 -0.26 -26.03 4.51
C SER A 159 1.05 -26.31 5.26
N HIS A 160 1.01 -26.23 6.58
CA HIS A 160 2.18 -26.26 7.47
C HIS A 160 3.15 -27.44 7.27
N ALA A 161 2.66 -28.56 6.75
CA ALA A 161 3.48 -29.78 6.55
C ALA A 161 4.32 -29.75 5.27
N THR A 162 3.86 -29.05 4.23
CA THR A 162 4.44 -29.13 2.89
C THR A 162 4.96 -27.80 2.37
N SER A 163 4.47 -26.70 2.87
CA SER A 163 4.87 -25.37 2.42
C SER A 163 6.12 -24.83 3.14
N ASN A 164 6.86 -24.00 2.43
CA ASN A 164 7.97 -23.26 3.01
C ASN A 164 7.87 -21.77 2.62
N PRO A 165 7.11 -20.98 3.38
CA PRO A 165 6.87 -19.58 3.09
C PRO A 165 8.15 -18.77 2.92
N LEU A 166 9.16 -19.07 3.74
CA LEU A 166 10.43 -18.37 3.69
C LEU A 166 11.15 -18.57 2.35
N ALA A 167 11.23 -19.81 1.87
CA ALA A 167 11.85 -20.11 0.58
C ALA A 167 11.09 -19.46 -0.57
N THR A 168 9.76 -19.54 -0.54
CA THR A 168 8.87 -18.97 -1.55
C THR A 168 9.01 -17.45 -1.65
N VAL A 169 8.92 -16.73 -0.54
CA VAL A 169 9.07 -15.26 -0.54
C VAL A 169 10.48 -14.84 -0.96
N ILE A 170 11.52 -15.54 -0.51
CA ILE A 170 12.91 -15.26 -0.93
C ILE A 170 13.08 -15.48 -2.43
N GLN A 171 12.45 -16.50 -3.00
CA GLN A 171 12.51 -16.76 -4.45
C GLN A 171 11.89 -15.59 -5.23
N TYR A 172 10.73 -15.09 -4.82
CA TYR A 172 10.12 -13.92 -5.47
C TYR A 172 10.92 -12.63 -5.26
N CYS A 173 11.49 -12.42 -4.09
CA CYS A 173 12.41 -11.30 -3.88
C CYS A 173 13.61 -11.36 -4.84
N ARG A 174 14.18 -12.55 -5.08
CA ARG A 174 15.28 -12.72 -6.05
C ARG A 174 14.84 -12.45 -7.49
N ALA A 175 13.64 -12.86 -7.86
CA ALA A 175 13.08 -12.57 -9.19
C ALA A 175 12.94 -11.05 -9.41
N ILE A 176 12.46 -10.33 -8.42
CA ILE A 176 12.38 -8.86 -8.48
C ILE A 176 13.77 -8.23 -8.55
N GLN A 177 14.73 -8.70 -7.75
CA GLN A 177 16.11 -8.23 -7.80
C GLN A 177 16.74 -8.41 -9.18
N ALA A 178 16.49 -9.56 -9.83
CA ALA A 178 17.03 -9.83 -11.16
C ALA A 178 16.50 -8.88 -12.25
N VAL A 179 15.26 -8.41 -12.11
CA VAL A 179 14.62 -7.50 -13.06
C VAL A 179 14.90 -6.04 -12.73
N SER A 180 14.93 -5.68 -11.45
CA SER A 180 15.03 -4.28 -11.00
C SER A 180 16.45 -3.84 -10.65
N GLY A 181 17.36 -4.77 -10.37
CA GLY A 181 18.70 -4.50 -9.86
C GLY A 181 18.76 -3.96 -8.43
N LEU A 182 17.63 -3.89 -7.76
CA LEU A 182 17.52 -3.36 -6.40
C LEU A 182 18.00 -4.38 -5.35
N PRO A 183 18.68 -3.96 -4.27
CA PRO A 183 19.03 -4.85 -3.19
C PRO A 183 17.77 -5.28 -2.43
N ARG A 184 17.76 -6.52 -1.89
CA ARG A 184 16.61 -7.04 -1.14
C ARG A 184 16.20 -6.14 0.03
N LYS A 185 17.18 -5.52 0.69
CA LYS A 185 16.95 -4.59 1.80
C LYS A 185 16.17 -3.33 1.41
N ALA A 186 15.97 -3.07 0.13
CA ALA A 186 15.16 -1.95 -0.34
C ALA A 186 13.70 -2.35 -0.60
N LEU A 187 13.39 -3.66 -0.59
CA LEU A 187 12.05 -4.16 -0.85
C LEU A 187 11.17 -4.07 0.40
N THR A 188 9.90 -3.77 0.19
CA THR A 188 8.84 -3.77 1.21
C THR A 188 7.88 -4.92 0.90
N ILE A 189 7.49 -5.67 1.92
CA ILE A 189 6.47 -6.72 1.82
C ILE A 189 5.19 -6.18 2.43
N THR A 190 4.10 -6.20 1.68
CA THR A 190 2.76 -5.87 2.17
C THR A 190 1.89 -7.12 2.13
N MET A 191 1.18 -7.39 3.21
CA MET A 191 0.32 -8.57 3.30
C MET A 191 -0.98 -8.27 4.05
N GLY A 192 -2.03 -9.02 3.71
CA GLY A 192 -3.27 -8.99 4.48
C GLY A 192 -3.09 -9.65 5.85
N ARG A 193 -3.93 -9.25 6.82
CA ARG A 193 -3.89 -9.77 8.18
C ARG A 193 -3.98 -11.30 8.26
N ALA A 194 -4.82 -11.90 7.41
CA ALA A 194 -4.98 -13.35 7.36
C ALA A 194 -3.67 -14.09 6.99
N VAL A 195 -2.87 -13.51 6.08
CA VAL A 195 -1.57 -14.07 5.70
C VAL A 195 -0.57 -13.94 6.84
N TYR A 196 -0.55 -12.78 7.50
CA TYR A 196 0.32 -12.52 8.64
C TYR A 196 0.09 -13.51 9.78
N ASP A 197 -1.18 -13.74 10.16
CA ASP A 197 -1.56 -14.65 11.24
C ASP A 197 -1.17 -16.10 10.92
N VAL A 198 -1.29 -16.53 9.67
CA VAL A 198 -0.84 -17.85 9.22
C VAL A 198 0.68 -17.96 9.26
N LEU A 199 1.41 -16.92 8.86
CA LEU A 199 2.87 -16.90 8.91
C LEU A 199 3.40 -16.97 10.36
N LEU A 200 2.74 -16.31 11.32
CA LEU A 200 3.11 -16.40 12.73
C LEU A 200 3.02 -17.82 13.30
N GLN A 201 2.04 -18.59 12.81
CA GLN A 201 1.82 -19.97 13.26
C GLN A 201 2.66 -20.99 12.50
N HIS A 202 3.34 -20.57 11.42
CA HIS A 202 4.06 -21.50 10.57
C HIS A 202 5.33 -22.06 11.23
N PRO A 203 5.52 -23.41 11.31
CA PRO A 203 6.65 -24.03 12.01
C PRO A 203 8.01 -23.57 11.50
N ALA A 204 8.17 -23.37 10.21
CA ALA A 204 9.43 -22.92 9.60
C ALA A 204 9.89 -21.53 10.11
N LEU A 205 8.96 -20.68 10.52
CA LEU A 205 9.27 -19.39 11.16
C LEU A 205 9.41 -19.57 12.68
N ALA A 206 8.46 -20.25 13.30
CA ALA A 206 8.42 -20.45 14.75
C ALA A 206 9.71 -21.12 15.28
N ASP A 207 10.23 -22.16 14.61
CA ASP A 207 11.42 -22.84 15.03
C ASP A 207 12.68 -21.95 14.94
N ARG A 208 12.82 -21.15 13.90
CA ARG A 208 13.95 -20.22 13.79
C ARG A 208 13.94 -19.16 14.87
N ILE A 209 12.76 -18.71 15.26
CA ILE A 209 12.58 -17.70 16.31
C ILE A 209 12.96 -18.23 17.67
N LYS A 210 12.57 -19.45 17.99
CA LYS A 210 12.95 -20.11 19.26
C LYS A 210 14.46 -20.09 19.50
N TYR A 211 15.26 -20.30 18.44
CA TYR A 211 16.72 -20.30 18.56
C TYR A 211 17.34 -18.90 18.68
N ILE A 212 16.69 -17.86 18.15
CA ILE A 212 17.19 -16.49 18.20
C ILE A 212 16.78 -15.78 19.49
N ARG A 213 15.61 -16.15 20.05
CA ARG A 213 14.98 -15.47 21.20
C ARG A 213 14.78 -16.36 22.41
N SER A 214 15.73 -17.24 22.75
CA SER A 214 15.61 -18.09 23.93
C SER A 214 15.41 -17.33 25.25
N THR A 215 15.52 -16.00 25.26
CA THR A 215 15.47 -15.15 26.46
C THR A 215 14.31 -14.20 26.58
N LEU A 216 13.47 -14.03 25.54
CA LEU A 216 12.38 -13.04 25.57
C LEU A 216 11.06 -13.65 25.08
N GLN A 217 10.14 -13.88 26.01
CA GLN A 217 8.72 -14.15 25.74
C GLN A 217 8.05 -12.87 25.17
N ARG A 218 8.38 -12.50 23.95
CA ARG A 218 7.75 -11.38 23.28
C ARG A 218 7.10 -11.88 21.98
N ASP A 219 5.89 -11.41 21.72
CA ASP A 219 5.21 -11.67 20.47
C ASP A 219 6.05 -11.20 19.27
N LEU A 220 5.94 -11.91 18.16
CA LEU A 220 6.61 -11.57 16.92
C LEU A 220 6.10 -10.24 16.41
N SER A 221 7.01 -9.34 16.19
CA SER A 221 6.70 -8.06 15.55
C SER A 221 6.91 -8.12 14.03
N GLU A 222 6.28 -7.19 13.31
CA GLU A 222 6.48 -7.03 11.87
C GLU A 222 7.96 -6.83 11.50
N SER A 223 8.72 -6.12 12.37
CA SER A 223 10.16 -5.92 12.19
C SER A 223 10.98 -7.21 12.28
N ASP A 224 10.53 -8.17 13.08
CA ASP A 224 11.21 -9.46 13.20
C ASP A 224 11.02 -10.28 11.93
N ILE A 225 9.80 -10.28 11.39
CA ILE A 225 9.47 -10.93 10.13
C ILE A 225 10.23 -10.26 8.97
N ALA A 226 10.33 -8.94 8.96
CA ALA A 226 11.15 -8.22 7.97
C ALA A 226 12.63 -8.66 8.04
N GLY A 227 13.17 -8.84 9.23
CA GLY A 227 14.51 -9.36 9.45
C GLY A 227 14.70 -10.78 8.90
N PHE A 228 13.71 -11.67 9.03
CA PHE A 228 13.76 -13.03 8.47
C PHE A 228 13.79 -13.05 6.94
N PHE A 229 12.99 -12.21 6.32
CA PHE A 229 12.98 -12.09 4.86
C PHE A 229 14.15 -11.27 4.33
N GLY A 230 14.82 -10.49 5.19
CA GLY A 230 15.91 -9.59 4.83
C GLY A 230 15.45 -8.42 3.96
N VAL A 231 14.24 -7.93 4.20
CA VAL A 231 13.60 -6.79 3.53
C VAL A 231 13.65 -5.54 4.40
N LYS A 232 13.31 -4.38 3.83
CA LYS A 232 13.26 -3.09 4.50
C LYS A 232 12.23 -3.12 5.65
N GLU A 233 11.02 -3.50 5.32
CA GLU A 233 9.89 -3.54 6.27
C GLU A 233 8.81 -4.51 5.79
N VAL A 234 7.97 -4.91 6.73
CA VAL A 234 6.74 -5.66 6.48
C VAL A 234 5.57 -4.80 6.93
N LEU A 235 4.58 -4.64 6.06
CA LEU A 235 3.37 -3.87 6.30
C LEU A 235 2.18 -4.83 6.33
N VAL A 236 1.35 -4.72 7.37
CA VAL A 236 0.17 -5.57 7.54
C VAL A 236 -1.09 -4.72 7.36
N GLY A 237 -1.96 -5.15 6.45
CA GLY A 237 -3.23 -4.49 6.16
C GLY A 237 -4.33 -4.97 7.10
N ASP A 238 -4.65 -4.14 8.09
CA ASP A 238 -5.67 -4.42 9.10
C ASP A 238 -7.02 -3.72 8.85
N VAL A 239 -7.15 -3.03 7.71
CA VAL A 239 -8.37 -2.28 7.39
C VAL A 239 -9.53 -3.24 7.13
N ILE A 240 -10.63 -3.01 7.83
CA ILE A 240 -11.87 -3.78 7.70
C ILE A 240 -12.90 -2.91 6.98
N GLU A 241 -13.54 -3.48 5.96
CA GLU A 241 -14.67 -2.86 5.27
C GLU A 241 -15.97 -3.60 5.56
N VAL A 242 -17.07 -2.87 5.61
CA VAL A 242 -18.42 -3.43 5.66
C VAL A 242 -18.87 -3.71 4.23
N THR A 243 -19.14 -4.98 3.93
CA THR A 243 -19.50 -5.42 2.58
C THR A 243 -21.00 -5.55 2.36
N SER A 244 -21.79 -5.55 3.45
CA SER A 244 -23.25 -5.63 3.37
C SER A 244 -23.90 -4.30 2.95
N PRO A 245 -25.00 -4.33 2.18
CA PRO A 245 -25.79 -3.15 1.89
C PRO A 245 -26.41 -2.54 3.17
N PRO A 246 -26.69 -1.22 3.17
CA PRO A 246 -27.37 -0.57 4.29
C PRO A 246 -28.73 -1.22 4.60
N GLY A 247 -29.00 -1.46 5.90
CA GLY A 247 -30.28 -2.01 6.36
C GLY A 247 -30.37 -3.54 6.46
N ILE A 248 -29.26 -4.25 6.16
CA ILE A 248 -29.12 -5.70 6.39
C ILE A 248 -28.09 -5.91 7.51
N THR A 249 -28.07 -7.10 8.09
CA THR A 249 -27.05 -7.49 9.09
C THR A 249 -25.65 -7.21 8.53
N GLU A 250 -24.87 -6.44 9.29
CA GLU A 250 -23.54 -6.03 8.89
C GLU A 250 -22.61 -7.23 8.77
N THR A 251 -22.00 -7.38 7.60
CA THR A 251 -20.90 -8.30 7.34
C THR A 251 -19.66 -7.51 7.02
N SER A 252 -18.55 -7.89 7.61
CA SER A 252 -17.27 -7.22 7.43
C SER A 252 -16.21 -8.17 6.90
N SER A 253 -15.26 -7.63 6.15
CA SER A 253 -14.09 -8.36 5.65
C SER A 253 -12.85 -7.47 5.67
N PHE A 254 -11.67 -8.11 5.73
CA PHE A 254 -10.42 -7.37 5.56
C PHE A 254 -10.26 -6.93 4.12
N THR A 255 -9.94 -5.66 3.91
CA THR A 255 -9.74 -5.07 2.57
C THR A 255 -8.58 -5.74 1.82
N TRP A 256 -7.49 -6.10 2.52
CA TRP A 256 -6.29 -6.71 1.94
C TRP A 256 -6.39 -8.24 1.75
N GLY A 257 -7.47 -8.87 2.20
CA GLY A 257 -7.74 -10.28 1.97
C GLY A 257 -6.61 -11.23 2.34
N LYS A 258 -6.30 -12.17 1.44
CA LYS A 258 -5.24 -13.20 1.58
C LYS A 258 -4.06 -12.95 0.63
N ASP A 259 -3.84 -11.71 0.25
CA ASP A 259 -2.83 -11.34 -0.73
C ASP A 259 -1.51 -10.95 -0.07
N LEU A 260 -0.40 -11.18 -0.76
CA LEU A 260 0.94 -10.76 -0.38
C LEU A 260 1.59 -10.05 -1.57
N TYR A 261 2.13 -8.88 -1.34
CA TYR A 261 2.80 -8.05 -2.35
C TYR A 261 4.24 -7.79 -1.93
N ILE A 262 5.13 -7.82 -2.90
CA ILE A 262 6.52 -7.43 -2.74
C ILE A 262 6.74 -6.25 -3.67
N SER A 263 7.04 -5.11 -3.10
CA SER A 263 7.20 -3.85 -3.84
C SER A 263 8.46 -3.10 -3.41
N TYR A 264 8.85 -2.16 -4.21
CA TYR A 264 9.82 -1.13 -3.85
C TYR A 264 9.04 0.18 -3.68
N VAL A 265 9.26 0.84 -2.57
CA VAL A 265 8.70 2.16 -2.26
C VAL A 265 9.87 3.08 -1.98
N ASP A 266 9.98 4.14 -2.81
CA ASP A 266 11.05 5.16 -2.72
C ASP A 266 10.74 6.19 -1.62
#